data_0e10d72927af0ec247af7ba4b8b633ce
#
_entry.id   0e10d72927af0ec247af7ba4b8b633ce
#
_cell.length_a   1.000
_cell.length_b   1.000
_cell.length_c   1.000
_cell.angle_alpha   90.00
_cell.angle_beta   90.00
_cell.angle_gamma   90.00
#
_symmetry.space_group_name_H-M   'P 1'
#
loop_
_entity.id
_entity.type
_entity.pdbx_description
1 polymer ?
#
loop_
_entity_poly.entity_id
_entity_poly.type
_entity_poly.pdbx_seq_one_letter_code
_entity_poly.pdbx_strand_id
1 'polypeptide(L)'
;KEVNMGMIKLPKNSIEFFNEHYLDIFESGNLAEGAWNKKVSSWACDYTSANHALAVNSNGSGIFAVLNILKHYRDKKKIFIQSNTMYGVRTMAVSSGLELCGHVDCSLDYLMPTYAQVKDFIDNLDNPSECVFLLTHIGGWVNPDIIEIAKLCKDNQVALVEDCAHSLGSTLNGLHTGTFGDAGVYSLYATKTIP
;
A
#
# COMPACT_ATOMS: atom_id res chain seq x y z
N LYS A 1 -33.20 -11.19 0.99
CA LYS A 1 -32.04 -11.77 0.31
C LYS A 1 -30.88 -11.71 1.29
N GLU A 2 -30.42 -12.84 1.78
CA GLU A 2 -29.20 -12.91 2.58
C GLU A 2 -28.02 -12.47 1.71
N VAL A 3 -27.31 -11.46 2.16
CA VAL A 3 -26.03 -11.08 1.55
C VAL A 3 -24.96 -11.96 2.19
N ASN A 4 -24.52 -12.98 1.50
CA ASN A 4 -23.38 -13.79 1.93
C ASN A 4 -22.12 -12.93 1.89
N MET A 5 -21.73 -12.43 3.06
CA MET A 5 -20.45 -11.70 3.19
C MET A 5 -19.28 -12.64 2.89
N GLY A 6 -18.44 -12.28 1.95
CA GLY A 6 -17.22 -13.01 1.59
C GLY A 6 -17.28 -13.82 0.30
N MET A 7 -18.39 -13.79 -0.44
CA MET A 7 -18.46 -14.41 -1.78
C MET A 7 -18.47 -13.32 -2.86
N ILE A 8 -17.38 -13.23 -3.59
CA ILE A 8 -17.26 -12.37 -4.78
C ILE A 8 -17.57 -13.20 -6.01
N LYS A 9 -18.53 -12.74 -6.80
CA LYS A 9 -18.77 -13.26 -8.13
C LYS A 9 -17.99 -12.41 -9.12
N LEU A 10 -17.04 -13.01 -9.81
CA LEU A 10 -16.37 -12.36 -10.91
C LEU A 10 -17.38 -12.04 -12.03
N PRO A 11 -17.25 -10.88 -12.68
CA PRO A 11 -18.04 -10.55 -13.86
C PRO A 11 -17.87 -11.60 -14.96
N LYS A 12 -18.92 -11.81 -15.76
CA LYS A 12 -18.90 -12.83 -16.81
C LYS A 12 -17.76 -12.63 -17.81
N ASN A 13 -17.51 -11.40 -18.22
CA ASN A 13 -16.41 -11.02 -19.09
C ASN A 13 -15.03 -11.37 -18.51
N SER A 14 -14.84 -11.25 -17.20
CA SER A 14 -13.58 -11.64 -16.54
C SER A 14 -13.37 -13.16 -16.59
N ILE A 15 -14.46 -13.94 -16.44
CA ILE A 15 -14.40 -15.39 -16.56
C ILE A 15 -14.11 -15.80 -18.01
N GLU A 16 -14.75 -15.16 -18.98
CA GLU A 16 -14.52 -15.38 -20.40
C GLU A 16 -13.06 -15.07 -20.76
N PHE A 17 -12.56 -13.91 -20.34
CA PHE A 17 -11.18 -13.49 -20.55
C PHE A 17 -10.17 -14.50 -19.95
N PHE A 18 -10.43 -14.99 -18.74
CA PHE A 18 -9.59 -16.02 -18.12
C PHE A 18 -9.58 -17.31 -18.94
N ASN A 19 -10.76 -17.76 -19.40
CA ASN A 19 -10.88 -18.97 -20.21
C ASN A 19 -10.18 -18.88 -21.58
N GLU A 20 -10.06 -17.68 -22.13
CA GLU A 20 -9.33 -17.43 -23.37
C GLU A 20 -7.81 -17.46 -23.21
N HIS A 21 -7.30 -17.15 -21.99
CA HIS A 21 -5.88 -16.87 -21.81
C HIS A 21 -5.15 -17.79 -20.81
N TYR A 22 -5.85 -18.60 -20.01
CA TYR A 22 -5.17 -19.40 -18.99
C TYR A 22 -4.19 -20.43 -19.58
N LEU A 23 -4.48 -20.94 -20.78
CA LEU A 23 -3.57 -21.88 -21.44
C LEU A 23 -2.24 -21.25 -21.82
N ASP A 24 -2.25 -19.98 -22.26
CA ASP A 24 -1.01 -19.24 -22.56
C ASP A 24 -0.06 -19.22 -21.36
N ILE A 25 -0.61 -19.12 -20.14
CA ILE A 25 0.16 -19.14 -18.92
C ILE A 25 0.74 -20.51 -18.64
N PHE A 26 -0.08 -21.56 -18.69
CA PHE A 26 0.35 -22.93 -18.37
C PHE A 26 1.32 -23.49 -19.41
N GLU A 27 1.08 -23.26 -20.69
CA GLU A 27 1.95 -23.72 -21.77
C GLU A 27 3.28 -22.99 -21.83
N SER A 28 3.32 -21.74 -21.35
CA SER A 28 4.56 -20.97 -21.28
C SER A 28 5.58 -21.52 -20.28
N GLY A 29 5.13 -22.28 -19.28
CA GLY A 29 5.95 -22.74 -18.15
C GLY A 29 6.36 -21.61 -17.16
N ASN A 30 6.03 -20.35 -17.44
CA ASN A 30 6.38 -19.19 -16.61
C ASN A 30 5.27 -18.90 -15.58
N LEU A 31 5.10 -19.81 -14.60
CA LEU A 31 3.99 -19.74 -13.66
C LEU A 31 4.18 -18.70 -12.53
N ALA A 32 5.42 -18.36 -12.23
CA ALA A 32 5.74 -17.39 -11.17
C ALA A 32 5.96 -15.97 -11.71
N GLU A 33 6.66 -15.88 -12.85
CA GLU A 33 7.00 -14.61 -13.50
C GLU A 33 6.83 -14.75 -15.02
N GLY A 34 6.23 -13.76 -15.68
CA GLY A 34 6.01 -13.86 -17.12
C GLY A 34 5.36 -12.61 -17.71
N ALA A 35 4.80 -12.77 -18.91
CA ALA A 35 4.18 -11.68 -19.66
C ALA A 35 3.00 -11.04 -18.90
N TRP A 36 2.25 -11.83 -18.13
CA TRP A 36 1.09 -11.34 -17.38
C TRP A 36 1.48 -10.46 -16.20
N ASN A 37 2.59 -10.76 -15.48
CA ASN A 37 3.13 -9.87 -14.45
C ASN A 37 3.51 -8.51 -15.03
N LYS A 38 4.15 -8.50 -16.21
CA LYS A 38 4.50 -7.25 -16.91
C LYS A 38 3.25 -6.46 -17.32
N LYS A 39 2.22 -7.14 -17.83
CA LYS A 39 0.94 -6.48 -18.18
C LYS A 39 0.29 -5.82 -16.97
N VAL A 40 0.23 -6.51 -15.82
CA VAL A 40 -0.31 -5.96 -14.57
C VAL A 40 0.52 -4.76 -14.10
N SER A 41 1.85 -4.85 -14.16
CA SER A 41 2.73 -3.75 -13.77
C SER A 41 2.54 -2.52 -14.67
N SER A 42 2.48 -2.71 -16.00
CA SER A 42 2.19 -1.61 -16.94
C SER A 42 0.82 -1.00 -16.70
N TRP A 43 -0.20 -1.85 -16.53
CA TRP A 43 -1.54 -1.37 -16.22
C TRP A 43 -1.56 -0.53 -14.92
N ALA A 44 -0.86 -0.97 -13.88
CA ALA A 44 -0.81 -0.22 -12.62
C ALA A 44 -0.14 1.15 -12.79
N CYS A 45 0.95 1.23 -13.58
CA CYS A 45 1.59 2.50 -13.92
C CYS A 45 0.63 3.43 -14.68
N ASP A 46 -0.02 2.93 -15.72
CA ASP A 46 -0.95 3.70 -16.55
C ASP A 46 -2.16 4.18 -15.75
N TYR A 47 -2.70 3.29 -14.91
CA TYR A 47 -3.90 3.57 -14.11
C TYR A 47 -3.65 4.58 -12.98
N THR A 48 -2.52 4.47 -12.29
CA THR A 48 -2.20 5.30 -11.11
C THR A 48 -1.30 6.49 -11.42
N SER A 49 -0.71 6.53 -12.62
CA SER A 49 0.34 7.46 -13.00
C SER A 49 1.63 7.30 -12.18
N ALA A 50 1.85 6.14 -11.57
CA ALA A 50 3.10 5.81 -10.91
C ALA A 50 4.21 5.56 -11.94
N ASN A 51 5.45 5.96 -11.62
CA ASN A 51 6.59 5.75 -12.53
C ASN A 51 6.96 4.28 -12.69
N HIS A 52 6.76 3.48 -11.65
CA HIS A 52 7.11 2.07 -11.62
C HIS A 52 6.07 1.28 -10.84
N ALA A 53 5.83 0.04 -11.25
CA ALA A 53 5.01 -0.91 -10.53
C ALA A 53 5.57 -2.33 -10.68
N LEU A 54 5.36 -3.15 -9.66
CA LEU A 54 5.77 -4.55 -9.65
C LEU A 54 4.65 -5.40 -9.04
N ALA A 55 4.27 -6.45 -9.75
CA ALA A 55 3.36 -7.46 -9.21
C ALA A 55 4.12 -8.39 -8.26
N VAL A 56 3.56 -8.60 -7.07
CA VAL A 56 4.09 -9.50 -6.03
C VAL A 56 2.97 -10.44 -5.56
N ASN A 57 3.32 -11.48 -4.82
CA ASN A 57 2.37 -12.51 -4.42
C ASN A 57 1.35 -12.08 -3.35
N SER A 58 1.60 -11.00 -2.62
CA SER A 58 0.66 -10.43 -1.64
C SER A 58 1.00 -8.99 -1.27
N ASN A 59 0.01 -8.25 -0.74
CA ASN A 59 0.23 -6.92 -0.15
C ASN A 59 1.30 -6.96 0.96
N GLY A 60 1.24 -7.95 1.86
CA GLY A 60 2.23 -8.10 2.92
C GLY A 60 3.65 -8.26 2.37
N SER A 61 3.87 -9.08 1.33
CA SER A 61 5.17 -9.21 0.68
C SER A 61 5.62 -7.92 0.01
N GLY A 62 4.69 -7.17 -0.58
CA GLY A 62 4.96 -5.86 -1.15
C GLY A 62 5.44 -4.86 -0.09
N ILE A 63 4.72 -4.77 1.04
CA ILE A 63 5.14 -3.93 2.18
C ILE A 63 6.53 -4.35 2.67
N PHE A 64 6.75 -5.64 2.91
CA PHE A 64 8.04 -6.16 3.36
C PHE A 64 9.17 -5.80 2.39
N ALA A 65 8.96 -5.96 1.08
CA ALA A 65 9.95 -5.63 0.06
C ALA A 65 10.29 -4.14 0.04
N VAL A 66 9.27 -3.27 0.06
CA VAL A 66 9.45 -1.80 0.11
C VAL A 66 10.25 -1.39 1.35
N LEU A 67 9.90 -1.92 2.53
CA LEU A 67 10.59 -1.61 3.76
C LEU A 67 12.06 -2.06 3.74
N ASN A 68 12.35 -3.23 3.15
CA ASN A 68 13.74 -3.68 2.97
C ASN A 68 14.53 -2.80 1.99
N ILE A 69 13.91 -2.35 0.90
CA ILE A 69 14.53 -1.40 -0.02
C ILE A 69 14.88 -0.10 0.70
N LEU A 70 13.95 0.46 1.47
CA LEU A 70 14.17 1.68 2.24
C LEU A 70 15.29 1.50 3.29
N LYS A 71 15.31 0.35 3.97
CA LYS A 71 16.35 0.00 4.94
C LYS A 71 17.74 -0.06 4.29
N HIS A 72 17.88 -0.79 3.19
CA HIS A 72 19.20 -1.09 2.61
C HIS A 72 19.73 -0.04 1.64
N TYR A 73 18.85 0.75 1.00
CA TYR A 73 19.24 1.71 -0.04
C TYR A 73 18.95 3.17 0.33
N ARG A 74 18.19 3.42 1.41
CA ARG A 74 17.84 4.76 1.88
C ARG A 74 18.20 4.99 3.36
N ASP A 75 19.00 4.09 3.94
CA ASP A 75 19.50 4.12 5.32
C ASP A 75 18.41 4.31 6.40
N LYS A 76 17.20 3.79 6.12
CA LYS A 76 16.12 3.83 7.11
C LYS A 76 16.36 2.79 8.19
N LYS A 77 16.19 3.17 9.45
CA LYS A 77 16.45 2.33 10.63
C LYS A 77 15.22 2.08 11.46
N LYS A 78 14.30 3.04 11.47
CA LYS A 78 13.11 3.04 12.32
C LYS A 78 11.84 3.11 11.49
N ILE A 79 10.75 2.61 12.05
CA ILE A 79 9.42 2.68 11.45
C ILE A 79 8.40 3.05 12.51
N PHE A 80 7.49 3.94 12.18
CA PHE A 80 6.25 4.14 12.94
C PHE A 80 5.05 3.91 12.04
N ILE A 81 3.96 3.48 12.62
CA ILE A 81 2.76 3.08 11.88
C ILE A 81 1.53 3.74 12.48
N GLN A 82 0.45 3.88 11.72
CA GLN A 82 -0.82 4.28 12.33
C GLN A 82 -1.36 3.17 13.24
N SER A 83 -2.05 3.55 14.32
CA SER A 83 -2.59 2.62 15.32
C SER A 83 -3.72 1.76 14.75
N ASN A 84 -4.59 2.34 13.93
CA ASN A 84 -5.70 1.63 13.27
C ASN A 84 -5.25 1.03 11.95
N THR A 85 -4.63 -0.14 12.01
CA THR A 85 -4.21 -0.91 10.83
C THR A 85 -4.37 -2.41 11.07
N MET A 86 -4.30 -3.20 10.01
CA MET A 86 -4.37 -4.65 10.13
C MET A 86 -3.13 -5.20 10.85
N TYR A 87 -3.33 -6.21 11.71
CA TYR A 87 -2.21 -6.85 12.44
C TYR A 87 -1.06 -7.30 11.53
N GLY A 88 -1.38 -7.81 10.33
CA GLY A 88 -0.38 -8.20 9.33
C GLY A 88 0.53 -7.07 8.88
N VAL A 89 0.05 -5.83 8.82
CA VAL A 89 0.85 -4.65 8.47
C VAL A 89 1.93 -4.41 9.55
N ARG A 90 1.53 -4.47 10.82
CA ARG A 90 2.48 -4.40 11.94
C ARG A 90 3.50 -5.55 11.90
N THR A 91 3.05 -6.76 11.58
CA THR A 91 3.94 -7.91 11.46
C THR A 91 4.99 -7.67 10.36
N MET A 92 4.61 -7.17 9.20
CA MET A 92 5.56 -6.85 8.11
C MET A 92 6.53 -5.73 8.51
N ALA A 93 6.04 -4.70 9.23
CA ALA A 93 6.88 -3.64 9.75
C ALA A 93 7.99 -4.19 10.66
N VAL A 94 7.62 -5.01 11.63
CA VAL A 94 8.59 -5.62 12.57
C VAL A 94 9.52 -6.62 11.87
N SER A 95 8.98 -7.46 10.96
CA SER A 95 9.75 -8.48 10.25
C SER A 95 10.78 -7.90 9.27
N SER A 96 10.61 -6.66 8.81
CA SER A 96 11.57 -5.97 7.95
C SER A 96 12.91 -5.71 8.66
N GLY A 97 12.94 -5.85 9.99
CA GLY A 97 14.10 -5.55 10.83
C GLY A 97 14.36 -4.06 10.99
N LEU A 98 13.37 -3.20 10.67
CA LEU A 98 13.32 -1.81 11.14
C LEU A 98 12.86 -1.81 12.61
N GLU A 99 13.41 -0.90 13.41
CA GLU A 99 12.96 -0.70 14.78
C GLU A 99 11.58 -0.03 14.79
N LEU A 100 10.56 -0.70 15.35
CA LEU A 100 9.25 -0.09 15.53
C LEU A 100 9.32 0.92 16.68
N CYS A 101 9.39 2.21 16.35
CA CYS A 101 9.56 3.30 17.31
C CYS A 101 8.25 3.88 17.82
N GLY A 102 7.11 3.50 17.28
CA GLY A 102 5.82 3.90 17.83
C GLY A 102 4.63 3.78 16.88
N HIS A 103 3.50 4.28 17.37
CA HIS A 103 2.22 4.32 16.66
C HIS A 103 1.65 5.72 16.70
N VAL A 104 1.19 6.22 15.57
CA VAL A 104 0.42 7.47 15.49
C VAL A 104 -1.04 7.14 15.72
N ASP A 105 -1.68 7.85 16.64
CA ASP A 105 -3.10 7.68 16.90
C ASP A 105 -3.96 8.19 15.75
N CYS A 106 -5.23 7.81 15.73
CA CYS A 106 -6.16 8.09 14.66
C CYS A 106 -7.29 9.01 15.13
N SER A 107 -7.76 9.87 14.23
CA SER A 107 -8.99 10.62 14.42
C SER A 107 -10.19 9.68 14.58
N LEU A 108 -11.14 10.03 15.43
CA LEU A 108 -12.42 9.32 15.55
C LEU A 108 -13.37 9.60 14.37
N ASP A 109 -13.12 10.68 13.61
CA ASP A 109 -14.01 11.08 12.52
C ASP A 109 -13.80 10.22 11.26
N TYR A 110 -12.54 9.86 10.96
CA TYR A 110 -12.23 9.08 9.76
C TYR A 110 -11.25 7.92 9.99
N LEU A 111 -10.94 7.62 11.25
CA LEU A 111 -10.18 6.44 11.70
C LEU A 111 -8.76 6.34 11.12
N MET A 112 -8.20 7.46 10.70
CA MET A 112 -6.82 7.63 10.21
C MET A 112 -6.14 8.81 10.92
N PRO A 113 -4.81 8.88 10.95
CA PRO A 113 -4.11 10.00 11.57
C PRO A 113 -4.41 11.33 10.89
N THR A 114 -4.57 12.38 11.68
CA THR A 114 -4.60 13.76 11.20
C THR A 114 -3.19 14.27 10.94
N TYR A 115 -3.06 15.33 10.15
CA TYR A 115 -1.81 16.06 10.00
C TYR A 115 -1.20 16.47 11.35
N ALA A 116 -2.03 16.97 12.27
CA ALA A 116 -1.56 17.41 13.59
C ALA A 116 -0.95 16.26 14.41
N GLN A 117 -1.59 15.07 14.38
CA GLN A 117 -1.09 13.88 15.09
C GLN A 117 0.22 13.38 14.48
N VAL A 118 0.33 13.35 13.15
CA VAL A 118 1.58 12.96 12.47
C VAL A 118 2.69 13.97 12.74
N LYS A 119 2.37 15.26 12.70
CA LYS A 119 3.32 16.33 12.99
C LYS A 119 3.85 16.23 14.42
N ASP A 120 2.97 16.11 15.41
CA ASP A 120 3.36 15.94 16.80
C ASP A 120 4.28 14.72 17.00
N PHE A 121 3.97 13.61 16.34
CA PHE A 121 4.82 12.42 16.39
C PHE A 121 6.21 12.68 15.79
N ILE A 122 6.28 13.29 14.60
CA ILE A 122 7.56 13.58 13.92
C ILE A 122 8.39 14.60 14.70
N ASP A 123 7.78 15.64 15.27
CA ASP A 123 8.47 16.67 16.05
C ASP A 123 9.13 16.09 17.31
N ASN A 124 8.65 14.96 17.82
CA ASN A 124 9.21 14.26 18.98
C ASN A 124 10.21 13.13 18.64
N LEU A 125 10.54 12.95 17.36
CA LEU A 125 11.56 11.98 16.93
C LEU A 125 12.97 12.59 17.03
N ASP A 126 13.93 11.83 17.57
CA ASP A 126 15.33 12.25 17.61
C ASP A 126 15.92 12.42 16.20
N ASN A 127 15.64 11.49 15.29
CA ASN A 127 16.16 11.48 13.92
C ASN A 127 15.06 11.10 12.91
N PRO A 128 14.21 12.06 12.52
CA PRO A 128 13.13 11.80 11.55
C PRO A 128 13.63 11.24 10.21
N SER A 129 14.81 11.67 9.75
CA SER A 129 15.40 11.24 8.47
C SER A 129 15.72 9.73 8.40
N GLU A 130 15.86 9.05 9.53
CA GLU A 130 16.06 7.60 9.59
C GLU A 130 14.74 6.82 9.65
N CYS A 131 13.60 7.51 9.65
CA CYS A 131 12.30 6.90 9.88
C CYS A 131 11.52 6.63 8.59
N VAL A 132 10.67 5.62 8.66
CA VAL A 132 9.60 5.32 7.70
C VAL A 132 8.27 5.53 8.41
N PHE A 133 7.33 6.16 7.76
CA PHE A 133 5.93 6.19 8.18
C PHE A 133 5.12 5.25 7.28
N LEU A 134 4.47 4.26 7.85
CA LEU A 134 3.56 3.35 7.15
C LEU A 134 2.11 3.74 7.49
N LEU A 135 1.48 4.42 6.53
CA LEU A 135 0.10 4.91 6.62
C LEU A 135 -0.82 3.94 5.88
N THR A 136 -1.98 3.63 6.45
CA THR A 136 -3.01 2.78 5.83
C THR A 136 -4.24 3.62 5.47
N HIS A 137 -4.68 3.57 4.22
CA HIS A 137 -5.95 4.12 3.76
C HIS A 137 -7.10 3.17 4.13
N ILE A 138 -7.58 3.28 5.37
CA ILE A 138 -8.51 2.31 5.94
C ILE A 138 -9.89 2.36 5.26
N GLY A 139 -10.50 1.20 5.04
CA GLY A 139 -11.85 1.11 4.48
C GLY A 139 -12.01 1.62 3.05
N GLY A 140 -10.92 1.92 2.33
CA GLY A 140 -10.93 2.49 0.99
C GLY A 140 -11.04 4.01 0.96
N TRP A 141 -11.05 4.67 2.11
CA TRP A 141 -11.05 6.12 2.22
C TRP A 141 -9.63 6.65 2.03
N VAL A 142 -9.51 7.73 1.29
CA VAL A 142 -8.25 8.49 1.23
C VAL A 142 -8.12 9.28 2.52
N ASN A 143 -6.95 9.24 3.16
CA ASN A 143 -6.70 10.12 4.29
C ASN A 143 -6.86 11.58 3.83
N PRO A 144 -7.77 12.37 4.43
CA PRO A 144 -8.06 13.72 3.95
C PRO A 144 -6.85 14.67 4.05
N ASP A 145 -5.92 14.41 4.97
CA ASP A 145 -4.72 15.21 5.20
C ASP A 145 -3.48 14.65 4.47
N ILE A 146 -3.66 13.69 3.53
CA ILE A 146 -2.52 12.96 2.92
C ILE A 146 -1.53 13.89 2.20
N ILE A 147 -2.01 14.96 1.58
CA ILE A 147 -1.15 15.90 0.84
C ILE A 147 -0.23 16.63 1.81
N GLU A 148 -0.77 17.13 2.91
CA GLU A 148 -0.02 17.83 3.96
C GLU A 148 0.91 16.86 4.71
N ILE A 149 0.45 15.63 4.97
CA ILE A 149 1.25 14.57 5.59
C ILE A 149 2.42 14.19 4.68
N ALA A 150 2.20 13.99 3.38
CA ALA A 150 3.25 13.67 2.43
C ALA A 150 4.30 14.79 2.35
N LYS A 151 3.84 16.04 2.32
CA LYS A 151 4.73 17.20 2.36
C LYS A 151 5.55 17.23 3.67
N LEU A 152 4.90 17.05 4.82
CA LEU A 152 5.56 17.00 6.12
C LEU A 152 6.63 15.90 6.18
N CYS A 153 6.30 14.68 5.72
CA CYS A 153 7.25 13.58 5.64
C CYS A 153 8.46 13.94 4.77
N LYS A 154 8.22 14.51 3.59
CA LYS A 154 9.28 14.94 2.67
C LYS A 154 10.17 16.00 3.28
N ASP A 155 9.61 17.04 3.90
CA ASP A 155 10.35 18.15 4.51
C ASP A 155 11.24 17.66 5.67
N ASN A 156 10.83 16.59 6.38
CA ASN A 156 11.58 15.95 7.47
C ASN A 156 12.38 14.72 7.02
N GLN A 157 12.43 14.45 5.72
CA GLN A 157 13.10 13.27 5.14
C GLN A 157 12.58 11.91 5.69
N VAL A 158 11.36 11.86 6.21
CA VAL A 158 10.67 10.62 6.57
C VAL A 158 10.21 9.96 5.28
N ALA A 159 10.49 8.67 5.09
CA ALA A 159 9.93 7.93 3.96
C ALA A 159 8.47 7.58 4.23
N LEU A 160 7.55 7.99 3.34
CA LEU A 160 6.14 7.67 3.46
C LEU A 160 5.80 6.46 2.59
N VAL A 161 5.29 5.40 3.22
CA VAL A 161 4.76 4.21 2.55
C VAL A 161 3.26 4.15 2.79
N GLU A 162 2.49 3.99 1.71
CA GLU A 162 1.03 3.92 1.76
C GLU A 162 0.56 2.47 1.62
N ASP A 163 -0.08 1.93 2.65
CA ASP A 163 -0.84 0.68 2.53
C ASP A 163 -2.20 0.97 1.91
N CYS A 164 -2.31 0.63 0.65
CA CYS A 164 -3.48 0.84 -0.19
C CYS A 164 -4.31 -0.44 -0.39
N ALA A 165 -4.21 -1.40 0.54
CA ALA A 165 -4.91 -2.69 0.41
C ALA A 165 -6.44 -2.57 0.28
N HIS A 166 -7.03 -1.44 0.69
CA HIS A 166 -8.46 -1.17 0.60
C HIS A 166 -8.81 -0.09 -0.43
N SER A 167 -7.83 0.63 -0.99
CA SER A 167 -8.07 1.92 -1.64
C SER A 167 -7.65 1.97 -3.11
N LEU A 168 -7.50 0.81 -3.77
CA LEU A 168 -7.28 0.80 -5.22
C LEU A 168 -8.46 1.48 -5.94
N GLY A 169 -8.15 2.52 -6.71
CA GLY A 169 -9.14 3.36 -7.38
C GLY A 169 -9.59 4.60 -6.61
N SER A 170 -9.28 4.69 -5.31
CA SER A 170 -9.57 5.90 -4.52
C SER A 170 -8.60 7.03 -4.88
N THR A 171 -9.13 8.24 -5.01
CA THR A 171 -8.35 9.42 -5.41
C THR A 171 -8.65 10.63 -4.53
N LEU A 172 -7.68 11.52 -4.38
CA LEU A 172 -7.85 12.86 -3.84
C LEU A 172 -7.25 13.87 -4.82
N ASN A 173 -8.05 14.84 -5.24
CA ASN A 173 -7.67 15.84 -6.26
C ASN A 173 -7.13 15.20 -7.57
N GLY A 174 -7.67 14.04 -7.96
CA GLY A 174 -7.27 13.32 -9.16
C GLY A 174 -5.99 12.47 -9.03
N LEU A 175 -5.34 12.49 -7.87
CA LEU A 175 -4.18 11.64 -7.57
C LEU A 175 -4.63 10.37 -6.84
N HIS A 176 -4.13 9.23 -7.27
CA HIS A 176 -4.43 7.93 -6.65
C HIS A 176 -3.72 7.75 -5.30
N THR A 177 -4.39 7.10 -4.35
CA THR A 177 -3.71 6.56 -3.17
C THR A 177 -2.52 5.71 -3.61
N GLY A 178 -1.45 5.72 -2.84
CA GLY A 178 -0.21 5.02 -3.18
C GLY A 178 0.75 5.83 -4.05
N THR A 179 0.38 7.07 -4.43
CA THR A 179 1.23 7.97 -5.23
C THR A 179 1.57 9.27 -4.51
N PHE A 180 1.14 9.42 -3.25
CA PHE A 180 1.46 10.61 -2.45
C PHE A 180 2.83 10.49 -1.77
N GLY A 181 3.24 9.28 -1.39
CA GLY A 181 4.48 8.98 -0.71
C GLY A 181 5.59 8.43 -1.62
N ASP A 182 6.56 7.76 -1.01
CA ASP A 182 7.70 7.12 -1.70
C ASP A 182 7.27 5.81 -2.38
N ALA A 183 6.28 5.11 -1.82
CA ALA A 183 5.73 3.88 -2.38
C ALA A 183 4.30 3.61 -1.88
N GLY A 184 3.49 2.98 -2.74
CA GLY A 184 2.17 2.46 -2.39
C GLY A 184 2.07 0.96 -2.64
N VAL A 185 1.35 0.25 -1.76
CA VAL A 185 1.18 -1.20 -1.88
C VAL A 185 -0.31 -1.55 -1.88
N TYR A 186 -0.77 -2.05 -3.01
CA TYR A 186 -2.18 -2.45 -3.21
C TYR A 186 -2.40 -3.93 -2.89
N SER A 187 -3.66 -4.33 -2.87
CA SER A 187 -4.07 -5.72 -2.76
C SER A 187 -5.12 -6.06 -3.81
N LEU A 188 -4.88 -7.15 -4.53
CA LEU A 188 -5.84 -7.75 -5.46
C LEU A 188 -6.44 -9.05 -4.87
N TYR A 189 -6.49 -9.15 -3.53
CA TYR A 189 -7.11 -10.28 -2.87
C TYR A 189 -8.61 -10.33 -3.18
N ALA A 190 -9.19 -11.54 -3.22
CA ALA A 190 -10.56 -11.81 -3.69
C ALA A 190 -11.68 -10.98 -3.01
N THR A 191 -11.42 -10.35 -1.84
CA THR A 191 -12.39 -9.49 -1.14
C THR A 191 -12.14 -7.99 -1.36
N LYS A 192 -11.18 -7.63 -2.21
CA LYS A 192 -10.84 -6.23 -2.47
C LYS A 192 -11.69 -5.64 -3.59
N THR A 193 -11.54 -4.32 -3.82
CA THR A 193 -12.32 -3.56 -4.80
C THR A 193 -12.17 -4.13 -6.23
N ILE A 194 -10.98 -4.58 -6.56
CA ILE A 194 -10.66 -5.29 -7.82
C ILE A 194 -9.93 -6.57 -7.41
N PRO A 195 -10.60 -7.72 -7.43
CA PRO A 195 -10.02 -9.01 -7.07
C PRO A 195 -9.21 -9.62 -8.21
#